data_70d4f7bc370060e7279a9aaaaee9e965
#
_entry.id   70d4f7bc370060e7279a9aaaaee9e965
#
_cell.length_a   1.000
_cell.length_b   1.000
_cell.length_c   1.000
_cell.angle_alpha   90.00
_cell.angle_beta   90.00
_cell.angle_gamma   90.00
#
_symmetry.space_group_name_H-M   'P 1'
#
loop_
_entity.id
_entity.type
_entity.pdbx_description
1 polymer ?
#
loop_
_entity_poly.entity_id
_entity_poly.type
_entity_poly.pdbx_seq_one_letter_code
_entity_poly.pdbx_strand_id
1 'polypeptide(L)'
;MLGQAVSARAIEPQDILAPIVGPVVILPHVSLSESYDDNVFLLSDEQGKIDDLVTTLSPGIGLQFGENILDSNFIGLDYTMGQQWYAENNELNTDNHALTFGINYLKEGKFTFTGGDIIRLDNTLLKGRERTFFTDLTKGSPESRSILIERKSFNDRYRFEYTISPKTSVYAATSYNASDYSEEPHYYYQDVFGTRIPYSLFDVANWNNTVGYGWQAFAKIKLYGSFFYGITMIETNLERMGERPDSNFFGGHISAVGVFSEKLKGQVQLGYQSRQFDRLSNGYGGGSHGLPIFEAELDYDYTQKGTVSLIYQHGGTVSIHSPDSAVTRDLMTILVNQKIGTTGKLNATLGATYELDTYETRDAREYQYLRMNAGVSYSFNQWLSSSLRYDFQMFDSNKGNIDYNVNRVMLGLSVGY
;
A
#
# COMPACT_ATOMS: atom_id res chain seq x y z
N MET A 1 -8.87 38.95 -52.59
CA MET A 1 -8.97 38.55 -51.17
C MET A 1 -9.56 37.14 -51.11
N LEU A 2 -8.70 36.16 -50.96
CA LEU A 2 -9.12 34.76 -50.75
C LEU A 2 -9.26 34.56 -49.25
N GLY A 3 -10.50 34.41 -48.78
CA GLY A 3 -10.78 34.04 -47.41
C GLY A 3 -10.28 32.62 -47.13
N GLN A 4 -9.29 32.47 -46.26
CA GLN A 4 -8.96 31.18 -45.69
C GLN A 4 -10.13 30.77 -44.81
N ALA A 5 -10.84 29.73 -45.23
CA ALA A 5 -11.79 29.03 -44.35
C ALA A 5 -11.00 28.38 -43.24
N VAL A 6 -11.10 28.91 -42.03
CA VAL A 6 -10.65 28.23 -40.83
C VAL A 6 -11.54 26.97 -40.68
N SER A 7 -11.02 25.82 -41.06
CA SER A 7 -11.69 24.55 -40.79
C SER A 7 -11.75 24.41 -39.28
N ALA A 8 -12.93 24.46 -38.71
CA ALA A 8 -13.15 24.09 -37.34
C ALA A 8 -12.77 22.59 -37.19
N ARG A 9 -11.62 22.33 -36.63
CA ARG A 9 -11.18 20.96 -36.26
C ARG A 9 -12.17 20.48 -35.21
N ALA A 10 -12.76 19.31 -35.41
CA ALA A 10 -13.56 18.68 -34.37
C ALA A 10 -12.65 18.42 -33.15
N ILE A 11 -13.09 18.83 -31.97
CA ILE A 11 -12.40 18.52 -30.71
C ILE A 11 -12.49 17.04 -30.50
N GLU A 12 -11.38 16.32 -30.52
CA GLU A 12 -11.32 14.91 -30.19
C GLU A 12 -11.18 14.73 -28.67
N PRO A 13 -11.66 13.61 -28.08
CA PRO A 13 -11.52 13.35 -26.65
C PRO A 13 -10.06 13.49 -26.14
N GLN A 14 -9.08 13.14 -26.95
CA GLN A 14 -7.67 13.30 -26.65
C GLN A 14 -7.25 14.77 -26.45
N ASP A 15 -7.83 15.70 -27.19
CA ASP A 15 -7.52 17.13 -27.06
C ASP A 15 -7.95 17.70 -25.69
N ILE A 16 -8.90 17.05 -25.02
CA ILE A 16 -9.41 17.44 -23.69
C ILE A 16 -8.78 16.60 -22.58
N LEU A 17 -8.64 15.28 -22.79
CA LEU A 17 -8.24 14.32 -21.76
C LEU A 17 -6.71 14.08 -21.72
N ALA A 18 -5.96 14.57 -22.70
CA ALA A 18 -4.50 14.54 -22.70
C ALA A 18 -3.92 15.77 -23.43
N PRO A 19 -4.29 17.01 -23.06
CA PRO A 19 -3.76 18.20 -23.71
C PRO A 19 -2.26 18.33 -23.43
N ILE A 20 -1.51 18.71 -24.48
CA ILE A 20 -0.06 18.90 -24.40
C ILE A 20 0.22 20.41 -24.36
N VAL A 21 0.92 20.85 -23.32
CA VAL A 21 1.32 22.24 -23.13
C VAL A 21 2.85 22.32 -22.99
N GLY A 22 3.52 22.67 -24.09
CA GLY A 22 4.99 22.63 -24.15
C GLY A 22 5.51 21.19 -23.94
N PRO A 23 6.40 20.94 -22.95
CA PRO A 23 6.91 19.59 -22.66
C PRO A 23 6.02 18.80 -21.69
N VAL A 24 4.82 19.31 -21.36
CA VAL A 24 3.95 18.72 -20.33
C VAL A 24 2.71 18.13 -20.97
N VAL A 25 2.40 16.88 -20.64
CA VAL A 25 1.10 16.25 -20.90
C VAL A 25 0.26 16.38 -19.64
N ILE A 26 -0.95 16.89 -19.76
CA ILE A 26 -1.91 17.02 -18.67
C ILE A 26 -2.91 15.88 -18.81
N LEU A 27 -3.14 15.11 -17.76
CA LEU A 27 -3.95 13.89 -17.73
C LEU A 27 -5.09 14.03 -16.72
N PRO A 28 -6.16 14.78 -17.04
CA PRO A 28 -7.34 14.81 -16.18
C PRO A 28 -8.02 13.45 -16.20
N HIS A 29 -8.48 13.01 -15.03
CA HIS A 29 -9.22 11.77 -14.90
C HIS A 29 -10.30 11.89 -13.83
N VAL A 30 -11.33 11.06 -13.95
CA VAL A 30 -12.39 10.96 -12.96
C VAL A 30 -12.91 9.54 -12.92
N SER A 31 -13.16 9.04 -11.72
CA SER A 31 -13.88 7.79 -11.53
C SER A 31 -15.09 7.99 -10.61
N LEU A 32 -16.14 7.26 -10.93
CA LEU A 32 -17.35 7.14 -10.11
C LEU A 32 -17.58 5.67 -9.82
N SER A 33 -17.82 5.33 -8.57
CA SER A 33 -18.17 3.98 -8.20
C SER A 33 -19.30 3.95 -7.17
N GLU A 34 -20.10 2.91 -7.27
CA GLU A 34 -21.14 2.55 -6.32
C GLU A 34 -20.79 1.20 -5.73
N SER A 35 -20.78 1.07 -4.41
CA SER A 35 -20.47 -0.17 -3.74
C SER A 35 -21.45 -0.47 -2.62
N TYR A 36 -21.92 -1.72 -2.58
CA TYR A 36 -22.61 -2.28 -1.43
C TYR A 36 -21.57 -2.95 -0.52
N ASP A 37 -21.54 -2.57 0.76
CA ASP A 37 -20.66 -3.10 1.80
C ASP A 37 -21.54 -3.66 2.92
N ASP A 38 -21.41 -4.95 3.23
CA ASP A 38 -22.25 -5.63 4.23
C ASP A 38 -21.81 -5.39 5.68
N ASN A 39 -20.71 -4.65 5.89
CA ASN A 39 -20.15 -4.43 7.23
C ASN A 39 -19.26 -3.16 7.29
N VAL A 40 -19.87 -1.98 7.11
CA VAL A 40 -19.13 -0.71 7.04
C VAL A 40 -18.41 -0.33 8.33
N PHE A 41 -18.81 -0.88 9.48
CA PHE A 41 -18.15 -0.65 10.78
C PHE A 41 -17.20 -1.79 11.19
N LEU A 42 -17.01 -2.81 10.37
CA LEU A 42 -16.17 -3.96 10.64
C LEU A 42 -16.55 -4.70 11.95
N LEU A 43 -17.82 -4.86 12.21
CA LEU A 43 -18.35 -5.54 13.39
C LEU A 43 -18.18 -7.06 13.28
N SER A 44 -18.10 -7.74 14.42
CA SER A 44 -18.17 -9.20 14.44
C SER A 44 -19.58 -9.69 14.14
N ASP A 45 -19.72 -10.96 13.77
CA ASP A 45 -21.05 -11.55 13.51
C ASP A 45 -21.92 -11.53 14.78
N GLU A 46 -21.33 -11.62 16.00
CA GLU A 46 -22.03 -11.54 17.27
C GLU A 46 -22.60 -10.14 17.57
N GLN A 47 -21.93 -9.09 17.06
CA GLN A 47 -22.33 -7.70 17.27
C GLN A 47 -23.42 -7.26 16.27
N GLY A 48 -23.61 -8.05 15.20
CA GLY A 48 -24.50 -7.73 14.11
C GLY A 48 -23.90 -6.72 13.12
N LYS A 49 -23.75 -7.14 11.88
CA LYS A 49 -23.20 -6.30 10.81
C LYS A 49 -24.13 -5.14 10.46
N ILE A 50 -23.55 -4.05 10.06
CA ILE A 50 -24.27 -2.88 9.52
C ILE A 50 -23.79 -2.67 8.09
N ASP A 51 -24.71 -2.74 7.17
CA ASP A 51 -24.49 -2.57 5.74
C ASP A 51 -24.74 -1.14 5.30
N ASP A 52 -24.20 -0.77 4.15
CA ASP A 52 -24.48 0.51 3.50
C ASP A 52 -24.18 0.47 2.00
N LEU A 53 -24.76 1.42 1.30
CA LEU A 53 -24.43 1.75 -0.08
C LEU A 53 -23.50 2.96 -0.08
N VAL A 54 -22.32 2.81 -0.70
CA VAL A 54 -21.26 3.81 -0.68
C VAL A 54 -20.99 4.31 -2.09
N THR A 55 -21.27 5.59 -2.33
CA THR A 55 -20.92 6.28 -3.57
C THR A 55 -19.53 6.91 -3.41
N THR A 56 -18.64 6.68 -4.36
CA THR A 56 -17.30 7.30 -4.38
C THR A 56 -17.09 8.05 -5.69
N LEU A 57 -16.76 9.33 -5.61
CA LEU A 57 -16.32 10.14 -6.75
C LEU A 57 -14.85 10.51 -6.57
N SER A 58 -14.03 10.22 -7.59
CA SER A 58 -12.58 10.48 -7.51
C SER A 58 -12.10 11.26 -8.73
N PRO A 59 -12.20 12.60 -8.72
CA PRO A 59 -11.55 13.45 -9.71
C PRO A 59 -10.04 13.54 -9.45
N GLY A 60 -9.27 13.66 -10.52
CA GLY A 60 -7.82 13.82 -10.42
C GLY A 60 -7.21 14.48 -11.64
N ILE A 61 -5.95 14.84 -11.51
CA ILE A 61 -5.15 15.44 -12.55
C ILE A 61 -3.70 14.97 -12.48
N GLY A 62 -3.24 14.37 -13.56
CA GLY A 62 -1.86 13.99 -13.76
C GLY A 62 -1.11 15.03 -14.60
N LEU A 63 0.17 15.24 -14.29
CA LEU A 63 1.11 16.01 -15.07
C LEU A 63 2.30 15.13 -15.42
N GLN A 64 2.66 15.02 -16.68
CA GLN A 64 3.79 14.24 -17.11
C GLN A 64 4.75 15.08 -17.95
N PHE A 65 6.03 15.00 -17.58
CA PHE A 65 7.15 15.62 -18.31
C PHE A 65 7.97 14.49 -18.96
N GLY A 66 8.20 14.60 -20.29
CA GLY A 66 8.90 13.60 -21.09
C GLY A 66 8.09 13.19 -22.31
N GLU A 67 8.74 12.54 -23.26
CA GLU A 67 8.15 12.31 -24.58
C GLU A 67 7.04 11.26 -24.60
N ASN A 68 7.01 10.32 -23.67
CA ASN A 68 5.93 9.31 -23.54
C ASN A 68 5.92 8.64 -22.17
N ILE A 69 4.75 8.24 -21.68
CA ILE A 69 4.54 7.43 -20.46
C ILE A 69 5.29 6.09 -20.53
N LEU A 70 5.59 5.62 -21.74
CA LEU A 70 6.28 4.34 -21.98
C LEU A 70 7.78 4.51 -22.18
N ASP A 71 8.29 5.75 -22.23
CA ASP A 71 9.70 6.00 -22.41
C ASP A 71 10.46 5.87 -21.08
N SER A 72 11.72 5.50 -21.21
CA SER A 72 12.62 5.24 -20.09
C SER A 72 12.91 6.44 -19.20
N ASN A 73 12.51 7.65 -19.60
CA ASN A 73 12.77 8.90 -18.89
C ASN A 73 11.49 9.71 -18.73
N PHE A 74 10.97 9.78 -17.53
CA PHE A 74 9.80 10.58 -17.22
C PHE A 74 9.87 11.18 -15.81
N ILE A 75 9.15 12.28 -15.62
CA ILE A 75 8.77 12.82 -14.32
C ILE A 75 7.25 12.95 -14.35
N GLY A 76 6.58 12.36 -13.37
CA GLY A 76 5.14 12.41 -13.23
C GLY A 76 4.72 12.95 -11.88
N LEU A 77 3.62 13.69 -11.86
CA LEU A 77 2.91 14.15 -10.69
C LEU A 77 1.43 13.88 -10.91
N ASP A 78 0.78 13.23 -9.96
CA ASP A 78 -0.65 12.94 -10.00
C ASP A 78 -1.29 13.33 -8.68
N TYR A 79 -2.38 14.08 -8.76
CA TYR A 79 -3.21 14.40 -7.62
C TYR A 79 -4.59 13.82 -7.83
N THR A 80 -5.08 13.07 -6.85
CA THR A 80 -6.43 12.51 -6.83
C THR A 80 -7.12 12.86 -5.51
N MET A 81 -8.34 13.34 -5.61
CA MET A 81 -9.27 13.50 -4.49
C MET A 81 -10.28 12.35 -4.54
N GLY A 82 -10.61 11.73 -3.42
CA GLY A 82 -11.66 10.72 -3.31
C GLY A 82 -12.71 11.20 -2.32
N GLN A 83 -13.93 11.39 -2.75
CA GLN A 83 -15.04 11.73 -1.88
C GLN A 83 -15.99 10.55 -1.76
N GLN A 84 -16.31 10.17 -0.53
CA GLN A 84 -17.17 9.03 -0.22
C GLN A 84 -18.41 9.48 0.52
N TRP A 85 -19.56 9.01 0.09
CA TRP A 85 -20.85 9.25 0.72
C TRP A 85 -21.51 7.91 1.04
N TYR A 86 -21.92 7.77 2.28
CA TYR A 86 -22.66 6.64 2.81
C TYR A 86 -24.15 7.00 2.82
N ALA A 87 -25.01 6.10 2.32
CA ALA A 87 -26.43 6.40 2.16
C ALA A 87 -27.16 6.51 3.50
N GLU A 88 -26.82 5.68 4.47
CA GLU A 88 -27.47 5.62 5.78
C GLU A 88 -26.56 6.10 6.91
N ASN A 89 -25.25 5.83 6.85
CA ASN A 89 -24.29 6.15 7.91
C ASN A 89 -23.45 7.38 7.53
N ASN A 90 -24.09 8.53 7.46
CA ASN A 90 -23.47 9.78 6.99
C ASN A 90 -22.27 10.25 7.84
N GLU A 91 -22.11 9.74 9.07
CA GLU A 91 -20.95 10.01 9.92
C GLU A 91 -19.66 9.40 9.37
N LEU A 92 -19.78 8.46 8.42
CA LEU A 92 -18.65 7.86 7.71
C LEU A 92 -18.29 8.62 6.43
N ASN A 93 -19.04 9.66 6.06
CA ASN A 93 -18.71 10.47 4.90
C ASN A 93 -17.32 11.08 5.05
N THR A 94 -16.51 10.98 4.00
CA THR A 94 -15.12 11.39 4.06
C THR A 94 -14.60 11.84 2.72
N ASP A 95 -13.58 12.67 2.77
CA ASP A 95 -12.74 13.06 1.65
C ASP A 95 -11.30 12.57 1.89
N ASN A 96 -10.69 12.07 0.84
CA ASN A 96 -9.35 11.53 0.85
C ASN A 96 -8.55 12.21 -0.25
N HIS A 97 -7.29 12.51 0.01
CA HIS A 97 -6.39 13.15 -0.92
C HIS A 97 -5.14 12.31 -1.11
N ALA A 98 -4.71 12.16 -2.35
CA ALA A 98 -3.47 11.51 -2.69
C ALA A 98 -2.67 12.34 -3.68
N LEU A 99 -1.40 12.57 -3.39
CA LEU A 99 -0.43 13.16 -4.29
C LEU A 99 0.66 12.14 -4.53
N THR A 100 0.86 11.78 -5.80
CA THR A 100 1.88 10.83 -6.23
C THR A 100 2.89 11.52 -7.10
N PHE A 101 4.17 11.39 -6.77
CA PHE A 101 5.28 11.80 -7.60
C PHE A 101 6.05 10.59 -8.07
N GLY A 102 6.49 10.57 -9.32
CA GLY A 102 7.30 9.50 -9.88
C GLY A 102 8.41 10.04 -10.77
N ILE A 103 9.58 9.44 -10.68
CA ILE A 103 10.71 9.72 -11.54
C ILE A 103 11.36 8.44 -12.02
N ASN A 104 11.62 8.39 -13.32
CA ASN A 104 12.46 7.37 -13.92
C ASN A 104 13.42 8.05 -14.89
N TYR A 105 14.71 7.87 -14.67
CA TYR A 105 15.75 8.41 -15.50
C TYR A 105 16.78 7.32 -15.81
N LEU A 106 16.92 7.00 -17.07
CA LEU A 106 17.88 6.04 -17.60
C LEU A 106 18.85 6.76 -18.53
N LYS A 107 20.13 6.77 -18.20
CA LYS A 107 21.19 7.16 -19.11
C LYS A 107 21.86 5.92 -19.68
N GLU A 108 21.79 5.78 -20.99
CA GLU A 108 22.23 4.60 -21.73
C GLU A 108 23.52 3.98 -21.16
N GLY A 109 23.40 2.73 -20.69
CA GLY A 109 24.48 1.87 -20.24
C GLY A 109 25.28 2.35 -19.01
N LYS A 110 24.89 3.46 -18.38
CA LYS A 110 25.66 4.03 -17.26
C LYS A 110 24.94 4.06 -15.93
N PHE A 111 23.82 4.74 -15.84
CA PHE A 111 23.10 4.80 -14.58
C PHE A 111 21.58 4.87 -14.76
N THR A 112 20.89 4.36 -13.77
CA THR A 112 19.44 4.45 -13.64
C THR A 112 19.13 5.13 -12.32
N PHE A 113 18.19 6.07 -12.35
CA PHE A 113 17.60 6.65 -11.15
C PHE A 113 16.10 6.49 -11.23
N THR A 114 15.54 5.79 -10.27
CA THR A 114 14.10 5.52 -10.20
C THR A 114 13.61 5.84 -8.80
N GLY A 115 12.37 6.30 -8.71
CA GLY A 115 11.78 6.52 -7.41
C GLY A 115 10.48 7.30 -7.48
N GLY A 116 9.94 7.57 -6.30
CA GLY A 116 8.75 8.38 -6.18
C GLY A 116 8.27 8.49 -4.74
N ASP A 117 7.35 9.42 -4.56
CA ASP A 117 6.69 9.75 -3.31
C ASP A 117 5.20 9.55 -3.42
N ILE A 118 4.57 9.10 -2.35
CA ILE A 118 3.12 9.08 -2.21
C ILE A 118 2.78 9.76 -0.88
N ILE A 119 2.06 10.86 -0.98
CA ILE A 119 1.50 11.57 0.16
C ILE A 119 0.00 11.32 0.17
N ARG A 120 -0.54 10.87 1.31
CA ARG A 120 -1.98 10.70 1.48
C ARG A 120 -2.44 11.39 2.75
N LEU A 121 -3.59 12.04 2.61
CA LEU A 121 -4.42 12.47 3.72
C LEU A 121 -5.73 11.71 3.57
N ASP A 122 -5.96 10.76 4.42
CA ASP A 122 -7.13 9.90 4.38
C ASP A 122 -7.78 9.77 5.76
N ASN A 123 -9.10 9.64 5.77
CA ASN A 123 -9.83 9.20 6.92
C ASN A 123 -9.99 7.69 6.82
N THR A 124 -9.44 6.97 7.75
CA THR A 124 -9.42 5.51 7.72
C THR A 124 -10.18 4.92 8.91
N LEU A 125 -10.98 3.91 8.62
CA LEU A 125 -11.49 3.06 9.69
C LEU A 125 -10.35 2.19 10.21
N LEU A 126 -10.20 2.12 11.51
CA LEU A 126 -9.23 1.23 12.12
C LEU A 126 -9.58 -0.22 11.78
N LYS A 127 -8.66 -0.91 11.11
CA LYS A 127 -8.83 -2.27 10.61
C LYS A 127 -7.86 -3.23 11.28
N GLY A 128 -8.30 -4.45 11.46
CA GLY A 128 -7.44 -5.55 11.88
C GLY A 128 -6.71 -5.26 13.19
N ARG A 129 -5.39 -5.30 13.15
CA ARG A 129 -4.52 -5.08 14.31
C ARG A 129 -4.67 -3.71 14.98
N GLU A 130 -5.06 -2.68 14.22
CA GLU A 130 -5.25 -1.33 14.76
C GLU A 130 -6.49 -1.26 15.67
N ARG A 131 -7.42 -2.18 15.50
CA ARG A 131 -8.69 -2.29 16.25
C ARG A 131 -8.57 -2.87 17.66
N THR A 132 -7.49 -3.53 17.99
CA THR A 132 -7.32 -4.33 19.21
C THR A 132 -7.47 -3.54 20.52
N PHE A 133 -7.45 -2.22 20.47
CA PHE A 133 -7.48 -1.35 21.65
C PHE A 133 -8.84 -0.71 21.93
N PHE A 134 -9.84 -0.91 21.06
CA PHE A 134 -11.14 -0.25 21.20
C PHE A 134 -12.23 -1.13 21.85
N THR A 135 -11.89 -1.93 22.81
CA THR A 135 -12.91 -2.46 23.71
C THR A 135 -13.28 -1.34 24.66
N ASP A 136 -14.39 -0.64 24.40
CA ASP A 136 -15.01 0.24 25.39
C ASP A 136 -15.51 -0.61 26.55
N LEU A 137 -14.66 -0.77 27.55
CA LEU A 137 -14.97 -1.51 28.78
C LEU A 137 -16.04 -0.81 29.64
N THR A 138 -16.52 0.39 29.23
CA THR A 138 -17.38 1.24 30.07
C THR A 138 -18.84 0.89 30.01
N LYS A 139 -19.31 0.15 29.01
CA LYS A 139 -20.75 -0.08 28.83
C LYS A 139 -21.25 -1.48 29.11
N GLY A 140 -20.37 -2.42 29.55
CA GLY A 140 -20.80 -3.80 29.77
C GLY A 140 -21.34 -4.50 28.52
N SER A 141 -21.22 -3.84 27.38
CA SER A 141 -21.57 -4.29 26.05
C SER A 141 -20.46 -3.81 25.12
N PRO A 142 -19.77 -4.69 24.41
CA PRO A 142 -18.72 -4.31 23.50
C PRO A 142 -19.30 -3.72 22.21
N GLU A 143 -19.76 -2.48 22.26
CA GLU A 143 -19.99 -1.72 21.04
C GLU A 143 -18.63 -1.21 20.53
N SER A 144 -17.80 -2.10 20.05
CA SER A 144 -16.57 -1.73 19.34
C SER A 144 -16.91 -1.34 17.91
N ARG A 145 -17.55 -0.20 17.71
CA ARG A 145 -17.66 0.42 16.39
C ARG A 145 -16.27 0.85 15.94
N SER A 146 -15.91 0.55 14.71
CA SER A 146 -14.71 1.14 14.11
C SER A 146 -14.90 2.63 13.97
N ILE A 147 -13.88 3.37 14.38
CA ILE A 147 -13.86 4.82 14.39
C ILE A 147 -13.12 5.30 13.16
N LEU A 148 -13.61 6.35 12.53
CA LEU A 148 -12.95 7.05 11.45
C LEU A 148 -11.84 7.92 12.05
N ILE A 149 -10.60 7.72 11.64
CA ILE A 149 -9.45 8.50 12.12
C ILE A 149 -8.72 9.10 10.90
N GLU A 150 -8.43 10.39 11.00
CA GLU A 150 -7.59 11.06 10.02
C GLU A 150 -6.16 10.53 10.12
N ARG A 151 -5.59 10.15 8.98
CA ARG A 151 -4.22 9.69 8.85
C ARG A 151 -3.51 10.45 7.74
N LYS A 152 -2.33 10.97 8.05
CA LYS A 152 -1.39 11.46 7.07
C LYS A 152 -0.33 10.39 6.85
N SER A 153 -0.12 10.00 5.62
CA SER A 153 0.93 9.05 5.29
C SER A 153 1.85 9.59 4.22
N PHE A 154 3.13 9.35 4.40
CA PHE A 154 4.17 9.67 3.45
C PHE A 154 4.99 8.43 3.17
N ASN A 155 5.13 8.07 1.89
CA ASN A 155 5.93 6.93 1.47
C ASN A 155 6.83 7.37 0.33
N ASP A 156 8.13 7.24 0.52
CA ASP A 156 9.12 7.43 -0.52
C ASP A 156 9.92 6.16 -0.79
N ARG A 157 10.42 6.05 -2.00
CA ARG A 157 11.40 5.05 -2.37
C ARG A 157 12.22 5.55 -3.55
N TYR A 158 13.54 5.60 -3.38
CA TYR A 158 14.47 5.98 -4.42
C TYR A 158 15.58 4.94 -4.58
N ARG A 159 15.96 4.68 -5.81
CA ARG A 159 17.07 3.80 -6.18
C ARG A 159 17.93 4.44 -7.23
N PHE A 160 19.21 4.49 -6.98
CA PHE A 160 20.25 4.85 -7.92
C PHE A 160 21.11 3.62 -8.21
N GLU A 161 21.32 3.28 -9.47
CA GLU A 161 22.18 2.18 -9.88
C GLU A 161 23.18 2.65 -10.94
N TYR A 162 24.47 2.38 -10.72
CA TYR A 162 25.56 2.72 -11.62
C TYR A 162 26.20 1.45 -12.19
N THR A 163 26.24 1.35 -13.52
CA THR A 163 26.86 0.25 -14.27
C THR A 163 28.37 0.49 -14.38
N ILE A 164 29.16 -0.31 -13.69
CA ILE A 164 30.63 -0.25 -13.72
C ILE A 164 31.16 -0.90 -15.00
N SER A 165 30.59 -2.06 -15.34
CA SER A 165 30.91 -2.82 -16.54
C SER A 165 29.66 -3.50 -17.10
N PRO A 166 29.69 -4.09 -18.32
CA PRO A 166 28.54 -4.82 -18.86
C PRO A 166 27.99 -5.94 -17.96
N LYS A 167 28.81 -6.38 -16.98
CA LYS A 167 28.41 -7.45 -16.04
C LYS A 167 28.25 -7.01 -14.60
N THR A 168 28.62 -5.78 -14.27
CA THR A 168 28.66 -5.37 -12.85
C THR A 168 28.07 -3.99 -12.64
N SER A 169 27.36 -3.83 -11.53
CA SER A 169 26.81 -2.56 -11.10
C SER A 169 26.92 -2.40 -9.60
N VAL A 170 26.83 -1.16 -9.12
CA VAL A 170 26.58 -0.81 -7.72
C VAL A 170 25.29 -0.04 -7.62
N TYR A 171 24.58 -0.18 -6.51
CA TYR A 171 23.39 0.60 -6.28
C TYR A 171 23.32 1.12 -4.84
N ALA A 172 22.59 2.20 -4.68
CA ALA A 172 22.11 2.71 -3.42
C ALA A 172 20.61 2.92 -3.50
N ALA A 173 19.89 2.57 -2.46
CA ALA A 173 18.46 2.80 -2.36
C ALA A 173 18.13 3.35 -0.98
N THR A 174 17.11 4.21 -0.92
CA THR A 174 16.54 4.70 0.32
C THR A 174 15.03 4.58 0.26
N SER A 175 14.40 4.35 1.39
CA SER A 175 12.95 4.46 1.54
C SER A 175 12.62 5.05 2.90
N TYR A 176 11.61 5.91 2.90
CA TYR A 176 11.04 6.48 4.12
C TYR A 176 9.53 6.32 4.10
N ASN A 177 8.97 5.74 5.15
CA ASN A 177 7.55 5.51 5.28
C ASN A 177 7.12 6.05 6.63
N ALA A 178 6.18 6.99 6.64
CA ALA A 178 5.64 7.57 7.85
C ALA A 178 4.12 7.52 7.85
N SER A 179 3.54 7.34 9.01
CA SER A 179 2.11 7.47 9.29
C SER A 179 1.93 8.29 10.55
N ASP A 180 1.21 9.37 10.42
CA ASP A 180 0.86 10.32 11.47
C ASP A 180 -0.67 10.32 11.61
N TYR A 181 -1.16 10.13 12.82
CA TYR A 181 -2.59 10.04 13.12
C TYR A 181 -3.02 11.28 13.89
N SER A 182 -4.14 11.88 13.49
CA SER A 182 -4.66 13.08 14.17
C SER A 182 -5.02 12.78 15.62
N GLU A 183 -4.68 13.72 16.49
CA GLU A 183 -4.98 13.69 17.92
C GLU A 183 -6.40 14.22 18.22
N GLU A 184 -7.40 13.67 17.61
CA GLU A 184 -8.76 14.06 18.00
C GLU A 184 -9.07 13.45 19.38
N PRO A 185 -9.19 14.27 20.47
CA PRO A 185 -9.33 13.79 21.84
C PRO A 185 -10.73 13.24 22.14
N HIS A 186 -11.48 12.81 21.14
CA HIS A 186 -12.88 12.42 21.32
C HIS A 186 -13.05 10.98 21.79
N TYR A 187 -11.97 10.19 21.76
CA TYR A 187 -12.03 8.79 22.13
C TYR A 187 -11.24 8.52 23.39
N TYR A 188 -11.96 8.04 24.41
CA TYR A 188 -11.39 7.68 25.69
C TYR A 188 -11.74 6.24 25.97
N TYR A 189 -10.78 5.44 26.46
CA TYR A 189 -11.16 4.26 27.20
C TYR A 189 -11.16 4.59 28.70
N GLN A 190 -12.01 3.91 29.44
CA GLN A 190 -12.04 4.02 30.90
C GLN A 190 -11.28 2.84 31.48
N ASP A 191 -10.27 3.12 32.30
CA ASP A 191 -9.56 2.05 33.00
C ASP A 191 -10.47 1.44 34.10
N VAL A 192 -9.97 0.38 34.74
CA VAL A 192 -10.67 -0.33 35.84
C VAL A 192 -10.99 0.56 37.04
N PHE A 193 -10.41 1.76 37.11
CA PHE A 193 -10.64 2.76 38.16
C PHE A 193 -11.59 3.89 37.72
N GLY A 194 -12.12 3.81 36.52
CA GLY A 194 -13.01 4.82 35.96
C GLY A 194 -12.29 6.07 35.40
N THR A 195 -10.97 6.04 35.30
CA THR A 195 -10.19 7.15 34.71
C THR A 195 -10.34 7.14 33.19
N ARG A 196 -10.72 8.29 32.62
CA ARG A 196 -10.75 8.46 31.17
C ARG A 196 -9.31 8.60 30.66
N ILE A 197 -8.86 7.63 29.87
CA ILE A 197 -7.56 7.67 29.22
C ILE A 197 -7.80 8.00 27.75
N PRO A 198 -7.28 9.14 27.26
CA PRO A 198 -7.40 9.47 25.84
C PRO A 198 -6.68 8.40 25.01
N TYR A 199 -7.31 8.02 23.91
CA TYR A 199 -6.75 7.08 22.98
C TYR A 199 -5.97 7.82 21.90
N SER A 200 -4.76 7.39 21.62
CA SER A 200 -3.97 7.85 20.49
C SER A 200 -3.33 6.65 19.80
N LEU A 201 -3.34 6.66 18.50
CA LEU A 201 -2.51 5.78 17.72
C LEU A 201 -1.07 6.32 17.74
N PHE A 202 -0.10 5.43 17.61
CA PHE A 202 1.29 5.84 17.54
C PHE A 202 1.65 6.28 16.14
N ASP A 203 2.32 7.41 16.06
CA ASP A 203 2.99 7.84 14.85
C ASP A 203 4.21 6.96 14.63
N VAL A 204 4.36 6.47 13.44
CA VAL A 204 5.46 5.55 13.09
C VAL A 204 6.15 6.04 11.84
N ALA A 205 7.46 6.19 11.93
CA ALA A 205 8.31 6.47 10.78
C ALA A 205 9.41 5.41 10.65
N ASN A 206 9.59 4.89 9.45
CA ASN A 206 10.63 3.93 9.09
C ASN A 206 11.51 4.50 8.01
N TRP A 207 12.80 4.61 8.27
CA TRP A 207 13.80 4.99 7.28
C TRP A 207 14.75 3.83 7.03
N ASN A 208 14.89 3.40 5.80
CA ASN A 208 15.75 2.29 5.40
C ASN A 208 16.67 2.71 4.26
N ASN A 209 17.96 2.39 4.38
CA ASN A 209 18.97 2.63 3.38
C ASN A 209 19.66 1.32 3.01
N THR A 210 19.85 1.10 1.72
CA THR A 210 20.45 -0.12 1.18
C THR A 210 21.57 0.25 0.22
N VAL A 211 22.67 -0.44 0.31
CA VAL A 211 23.75 -0.41 -0.69
C VAL A 211 24.03 -1.82 -1.18
N GLY A 212 24.33 -1.96 -2.45
CA GLY A 212 24.55 -3.30 -2.99
C GLY A 212 25.38 -3.32 -4.25
N TYR A 213 25.82 -4.52 -4.55
CA TYR A 213 26.60 -4.86 -5.73
C TYR A 213 25.82 -5.88 -6.57
N GLY A 214 25.69 -5.59 -7.86
CA GLY A 214 25.00 -6.45 -8.83
C GLY A 214 26.00 -7.09 -9.80
N TRP A 215 25.80 -8.39 -10.07
CA TRP A 215 26.57 -9.16 -11.02
C TRP A 215 25.67 -9.91 -11.99
N GLN A 216 25.88 -9.69 -13.29
CA GLN A 216 25.19 -10.43 -14.36
C GLN A 216 25.77 -11.83 -14.44
N ALA A 217 25.24 -12.76 -13.62
CA ALA A 217 25.73 -14.12 -13.51
C ALA A 217 25.37 -14.96 -14.74
N PHE A 218 24.17 -14.74 -15.30
CA PHE A 218 23.67 -15.40 -16.49
C PHE A 218 23.13 -14.36 -17.47
N ALA A 219 22.89 -14.77 -18.73
CA ALA A 219 22.42 -13.85 -19.77
C ALA A 219 21.13 -13.08 -19.39
N LYS A 220 20.25 -13.69 -18.60
CA LYS A 220 18.94 -13.14 -18.21
C LYS A 220 18.75 -13.01 -16.70
N ILE A 221 19.77 -13.33 -15.88
CA ILE A 221 19.67 -13.31 -14.42
C ILE A 221 20.82 -12.51 -13.86
N LYS A 222 20.49 -11.50 -13.05
CA LYS A 222 21.43 -10.68 -12.27
C LYS A 222 21.32 -11.05 -10.79
N LEU A 223 22.45 -11.29 -10.17
CA LEU A 223 22.56 -11.52 -8.73
C LEU A 223 22.96 -10.22 -8.04
N TYR A 224 22.36 -9.95 -6.88
CA TYR A 224 22.73 -8.83 -6.03
C TYR A 224 23.14 -9.34 -4.66
N GLY A 225 24.19 -8.75 -4.10
CA GLY A 225 24.53 -8.80 -2.68
C GLY A 225 24.37 -7.42 -2.07
N SER A 226 23.65 -7.31 -0.97
CA SER A 226 23.25 -6.02 -0.42
C SER A 226 23.38 -6.00 1.08
N PHE A 227 23.69 -4.83 1.61
CA PHE A 227 23.64 -4.50 3.03
C PHE A 227 22.63 -3.37 3.23
N PHE A 228 21.84 -3.43 4.31
CA PHE A 228 20.89 -2.39 4.66
C PHE A 228 21.02 -1.98 6.13
N TYR A 229 20.64 -0.74 6.39
CA TYR A 229 20.52 -0.15 7.71
C TYR A 229 19.29 0.75 7.75
N GLY A 230 18.51 0.65 8.82
CA GLY A 230 17.34 1.48 9.00
C GLY A 230 17.02 1.79 10.45
N ILE A 231 16.11 2.73 10.62
CA ILE A 231 15.62 3.21 11.91
C ILE A 231 14.09 3.20 11.86
N THR A 232 13.49 2.72 12.94
CA THR A 232 12.05 2.89 13.19
C THR A 232 11.89 3.82 14.38
N MET A 233 11.21 4.93 14.17
CA MET A 233 10.85 5.91 15.20
C MET A 233 9.37 5.76 15.51
N ILE A 234 9.03 5.76 16.80
CA ILE A 234 7.65 5.64 17.28
C ILE A 234 7.39 6.79 18.22
N GLU A 235 6.55 7.73 17.80
CA GLU A 235 6.17 8.88 18.61
C GLU A 235 4.79 8.67 19.23
N THR A 236 4.60 9.23 20.42
CA THR A 236 3.31 9.29 21.08
C THR A 236 3.14 10.68 21.67
N ASN A 237 2.04 11.30 21.34
CA ASN A 237 1.71 12.63 21.82
C ASN A 237 1.05 12.61 23.21
N LEU A 238 0.86 11.42 23.79
CA LEU A 238 0.25 11.27 25.10
C LEU A 238 1.29 10.93 26.17
N GLU A 239 1.66 11.91 26.98
CA GLU A 239 2.56 11.76 28.14
C GLU A 239 2.19 10.59 29.08
N ARG A 240 0.93 10.14 29.06
CA ARG A 240 0.40 9.10 29.97
C ARG A 240 0.55 7.67 29.42
N MET A 241 0.80 7.47 28.13
CA MET A 241 0.92 6.12 27.57
C MET A 241 2.33 5.54 27.69
N GLY A 242 3.29 6.32 28.16
CA GLY A 242 4.69 5.93 28.29
C GLY A 242 5.43 6.01 26.95
N GLU A 243 6.71 6.26 27.05
CA GLU A 243 7.62 6.27 25.89
C GLU A 243 7.63 4.89 25.22
N ARG A 244 7.71 4.87 23.91
CA ARG A 244 7.93 3.66 23.11
C ARG A 244 9.37 3.62 22.64
N PRO A 245 10.02 2.45 22.61
CA PRO A 245 11.40 2.38 22.17
C PRO A 245 11.48 2.52 20.65
N ASP A 246 12.30 3.45 20.21
CA ASP A 246 12.80 3.42 18.84
C ASP A 246 13.59 2.15 18.60
N SER A 247 13.82 1.81 17.37
CA SER A 247 14.64 0.65 17.04
C SER A 247 15.48 0.90 15.79
N ASN A 248 16.71 0.38 15.84
CA ASN A 248 17.58 0.31 14.70
C ASN A 248 17.56 -1.11 14.15
N PHE A 249 17.62 -1.26 12.84
CA PHE A 249 17.77 -2.57 12.21
C PHE A 249 18.82 -2.54 11.12
N PHE A 250 19.54 -3.64 10.99
CA PHE A 250 20.55 -3.82 9.96
C PHE A 250 20.58 -5.27 9.51
N GLY A 251 21.10 -5.48 8.32
CA GLY A 251 21.18 -6.80 7.77
C GLY A 251 21.76 -6.85 6.38
N GLY A 252 21.69 -8.01 5.79
CA GLY A 252 22.12 -8.22 4.42
C GLY A 252 21.27 -9.26 3.73
N HIS A 253 21.21 -9.18 2.43
CA HIS A 253 20.51 -10.14 1.60
C HIS A 253 21.24 -10.39 0.28
N ILE A 254 20.98 -11.55 -0.27
CA ILE A 254 21.30 -11.91 -1.65
C ILE A 254 20.00 -12.03 -2.43
N SER A 255 19.98 -11.55 -3.67
CA SER A 255 18.81 -11.69 -4.52
C SER A 255 19.18 -12.06 -5.94
N ALA A 256 18.29 -12.80 -6.61
CA ALA A 256 18.34 -13.13 -8.02
C ALA A 256 17.18 -12.44 -8.71
N VAL A 257 17.46 -11.64 -9.73
CA VAL A 257 16.46 -10.85 -10.47
C VAL A 257 16.60 -11.16 -11.96
N GLY A 258 15.50 -11.43 -12.62
CA GLY A 258 15.54 -11.61 -14.08
C GLY A 258 14.48 -12.55 -14.63
N VAL A 259 14.81 -13.15 -15.77
CA VAL A 259 13.98 -14.12 -16.49
C VAL A 259 14.50 -15.52 -16.25
N PHE A 260 13.79 -16.25 -15.38
CA PHE A 260 14.18 -17.61 -14.96
C PHE A 260 13.85 -18.67 -16.03
N SER A 261 12.77 -18.44 -16.80
CA SER A 261 12.40 -19.25 -17.95
C SER A 261 11.68 -18.40 -19.00
N GLU A 262 11.29 -18.96 -20.14
CA GLU A 262 10.53 -18.22 -21.17
C GLU A 262 9.22 -17.63 -20.66
N LYS A 263 8.66 -18.21 -19.59
CA LYS A 263 7.36 -17.81 -19.01
C LYS A 263 7.45 -17.29 -17.59
N LEU A 264 8.60 -17.41 -16.93
CA LEU A 264 8.79 -17.05 -15.54
C LEU A 264 9.84 -15.96 -15.39
N LYS A 265 9.45 -14.83 -14.83
CA LYS A 265 10.32 -13.70 -14.51
C LYS A 265 10.04 -13.22 -13.08
N GLY A 266 10.95 -12.45 -12.51
CA GLY A 266 10.76 -11.85 -11.19
C GLY A 266 12.04 -11.77 -10.39
N GLN A 267 11.87 -11.79 -9.06
CA GLN A 267 12.98 -11.79 -8.11
C GLN A 267 12.74 -12.76 -6.96
N VAL A 268 13.85 -13.25 -6.41
CA VAL A 268 13.87 -14.01 -5.16
C VAL A 268 15.01 -13.46 -4.31
N GLN A 269 14.73 -13.23 -3.03
CA GLN A 269 15.66 -12.64 -2.07
C GLN A 269 15.70 -13.47 -0.80
N LEU A 270 16.90 -13.69 -0.27
CA LEU A 270 17.17 -14.35 0.99
C LEU A 270 18.11 -13.50 1.82
N GLY A 271 17.85 -13.34 3.10
CA GLY A 271 18.69 -12.53 3.95
C GLY A 271 18.48 -12.76 5.43
N TYR A 272 19.10 -11.89 6.20
CA TYR A 272 18.99 -11.87 7.65
C TYR A 272 18.97 -10.44 8.15
N GLN A 273 18.09 -10.16 9.10
CA GLN A 273 17.95 -8.86 9.78
C GLN A 273 18.19 -9.03 11.27
N SER A 274 18.90 -8.09 11.85
CA SER A 274 18.99 -7.90 13.30
C SER A 274 18.38 -6.55 13.65
N ARG A 275 17.47 -6.54 14.61
CA ARG A 275 16.81 -5.35 15.13
C ARG A 275 17.19 -5.15 16.60
N GLN A 276 17.51 -3.92 16.97
CA GLN A 276 17.85 -3.53 18.32
C GLN A 276 16.88 -2.45 18.78
N PHE A 277 16.22 -2.67 19.92
CA PHE A 277 15.32 -1.72 20.54
C PHE A 277 16.07 -0.87 21.56
N ASP A 278 15.81 0.43 21.56
CA ASP A 278 16.36 1.35 22.55
C ASP A 278 15.80 1.00 23.93
N ARG A 279 16.65 1.20 24.95
CA ARG A 279 16.24 0.97 26.34
C ARG A 279 15.64 2.24 26.91
N LEU A 280 14.39 2.15 27.34
CA LEU A 280 13.70 3.26 27.98
C LEU A 280 14.11 3.43 29.45
N SER A 281 13.89 4.64 29.98
CA SER A 281 14.17 5.00 31.38
C SER A 281 13.38 4.16 32.39
N ASN A 282 12.21 3.67 32.02
CA ASN A 282 11.32 2.80 32.81
C ASN A 282 11.73 1.31 32.77
N GLY A 283 12.80 0.95 32.05
CA GLY A 283 13.32 -0.41 31.94
C GLY A 283 12.70 -1.25 30.83
N TYR A 284 11.74 -0.72 30.05
CA TYR A 284 11.22 -1.36 28.86
C TYR A 284 12.20 -1.23 27.68
N GLY A 285 12.11 -2.13 26.71
CA GLY A 285 13.02 -2.16 25.55
C GLY A 285 14.41 -2.75 25.89
N GLY A 286 15.37 -2.48 25.02
CA GLY A 286 16.78 -2.90 25.20
C GLY A 286 17.06 -4.35 24.77
N GLY A 287 16.16 -4.99 24.06
CA GLY A 287 16.35 -6.30 23.45
C GLY A 287 16.90 -6.21 22.03
N SER A 288 17.54 -7.30 21.59
CA SER A 288 17.86 -7.50 20.17
C SER A 288 17.11 -8.72 19.66
N HIS A 289 16.60 -8.59 18.43
CA HIS A 289 15.86 -9.63 17.76
C HIS A 289 16.45 -9.84 16.36
N GLY A 290 16.74 -11.10 16.04
CA GLY A 290 17.28 -11.49 14.75
C GLY A 290 16.40 -12.47 14.06
N LEU A 291 16.11 -12.25 12.76
CA LEU A 291 15.28 -13.16 12.02
C LEU A 291 15.73 -13.27 10.55
N PRO A 292 15.49 -14.44 9.92
CA PRO A 292 15.64 -14.57 8.49
C PRO A 292 14.64 -13.68 7.77
N ILE A 293 15.00 -13.21 6.59
CA ILE A 293 14.10 -12.53 5.66
C ILE A 293 14.07 -13.30 4.34
N PHE A 294 12.90 -13.46 3.82
CA PHE A 294 12.66 -14.08 2.52
C PHE A 294 11.63 -13.25 1.74
N GLU A 295 11.92 -12.97 0.48
CA GLU A 295 11.01 -12.30 -0.42
C GLU A 295 11.06 -12.98 -1.79
N ALA A 296 9.90 -13.21 -2.38
CA ALA A 296 9.76 -13.69 -3.75
C ALA A 296 8.65 -12.90 -4.44
N GLU A 297 8.95 -12.40 -5.63
CA GLU A 297 8.00 -11.77 -6.52
C GLU A 297 8.19 -12.40 -7.90
N LEU A 298 7.20 -13.18 -8.32
CA LEU A 298 7.30 -14.02 -9.50
C LEU A 298 6.08 -13.83 -10.39
N ASP A 299 6.31 -13.53 -11.67
CA ASP A 299 5.28 -13.48 -12.70
C ASP A 299 5.42 -14.68 -13.63
N TYR A 300 4.34 -15.43 -13.79
CA TYR A 300 4.24 -16.56 -14.69
C TYR A 300 3.24 -16.29 -15.81
N ASP A 301 3.73 -16.12 -17.03
CA ASP A 301 2.92 -15.93 -18.23
C ASP A 301 2.42 -17.28 -18.75
N TYR A 302 1.27 -17.77 -18.20
CA TYR A 302 0.71 -19.08 -18.59
C TYR A 302 0.12 -19.06 -20.01
N THR A 303 -0.30 -17.88 -20.48
CA THR A 303 -0.67 -17.62 -21.88
C THR A 303 -0.14 -16.27 -22.35
N GLN A 304 -0.24 -15.96 -23.64
CA GLN A 304 0.11 -14.63 -24.17
C GLN A 304 -0.77 -13.47 -23.60
N LYS A 305 -1.90 -13.81 -22.98
CA LYS A 305 -2.89 -12.86 -22.45
C LYS A 305 -3.18 -13.07 -20.98
N GLY A 306 -2.49 -13.98 -20.33
CA GLY A 306 -2.74 -14.35 -18.96
C GLY A 306 -1.46 -14.48 -18.16
N THR A 307 -1.42 -13.81 -17.00
CA THR A 307 -0.31 -13.82 -16.05
C THR A 307 -0.80 -14.19 -14.67
N VAL A 308 -0.05 -15.02 -13.97
CA VAL A 308 -0.18 -15.30 -12.54
C VAL A 308 1.01 -14.66 -11.84
N SER A 309 0.76 -13.74 -10.93
CA SER A 309 1.78 -13.15 -10.06
C SER A 309 1.70 -13.75 -8.67
N LEU A 310 2.85 -14.11 -8.11
CA LEU A 310 3.03 -14.57 -6.74
C LEU A 310 3.95 -13.60 -6.02
N ILE A 311 3.50 -13.06 -4.88
CA ILE A 311 4.32 -12.31 -3.94
C ILE A 311 4.30 -13.06 -2.62
N TYR A 312 5.48 -13.33 -2.07
CA TYR A 312 5.64 -13.87 -0.73
C TYR A 312 6.70 -13.07 0.02
N GLN A 313 6.40 -12.70 1.25
CA GLN A 313 7.30 -11.94 2.12
C GLN A 313 7.27 -12.55 3.52
N HIS A 314 8.44 -12.87 4.05
CA HIS A 314 8.68 -13.24 5.43
C HIS A 314 9.69 -12.28 6.03
N GLY A 315 9.34 -11.61 7.12
CA GLY A 315 10.22 -10.62 7.71
C GLY A 315 9.71 -10.09 9.04
N GLY A 316 10.52 -9.25 9.68
CA GLY A 316 10.19 -8.63 10.95
C GLY A 316 9.84 -7.17 10.84
N THR A 317 8.85 -6.78 11.61
CA THR A 317 8.45 -5.38 11.81
C THR A 317 8.32 -5.08 13.30
N VAL A 318 8.01 -3.85 13.63
CA VAL A 318 7.69 -3.46 15.02
C VAL A 318 6.18 -3.47 15.23
N SER A 319 5.79 -3.80 16.45
CA SER A 319 4.41 -3.62 16.87
C SER A 319 4.16 -2.14 17.17
N ILE A 320 3.12 -1.59 16.55
CA ILE A 320 2.60 -0.26 16.93
C ILE A 320 1.79 -0.32 18.23
N HIS A 321 1.52 -1.50 18.78
CA HIS A 321 0.65 -1.72 19.92
C HIS A 321 1.38 -2.19 21.19
N SER A 322 2.53 -2.82 21.04
CA SER A 322 3.27 -3.35 22.17
C SER A 322 4.72 -2.87 22.11
N PRO A 323 5.23 -2.18 23.15
CA PRO A 323 6.50 -1.47 23.08
C PRO A 323 7.71 -2.38 22.87
N ASP A 324 7.61 -3.64 23.25
CA ASP A 324 8.75 -4.56 23.32
C ASP A 324 8.66 -5.70 22.31
N SER A 325 7.73 -5.58 21.35
CA SER A 325 7.39 -6.71 20.51
C SER A 325 7.92 -6.56 19.11
N ALA A 326 8.83 -7.43 18.76
CA ALA A 326 9.03 -7.80 17.37
C ALA A 326 7.76 -8.52 16.87
N VAL A 327 7.38 -8.22 15.66
CA VAL A 327 6.32 -8.92 14.94
C VAL A 327 6.95 -9.61 13.76
N THR A 328 6.79 -10.92 13.68
CA THR A 328 7.10 -11.67 12.48
C THR A 328 5.87 -11.68 11.59
N ARG A 329 6.06 -11.30 10.33
CA ARG A 329 5.01 -11.24 9.34
C ARG A 329 5.29 -12.20 8.21
N ASP A 330 4.30 -13.00 7.86
CA ASP A 330 4.20 -13.77 6.64
C ASP A 330 3.08 -13.19 5.78
N LEU A 331 3.41 -12.75 4.57
CA LEU A 331 2.44 -12.24 3.61
C LEU A 331 2.56 -13.01 2.31
N MET A 332 1.44 -13.52 1.81
CA MET A 332 1.35 -14.20 0.52
C MET A 332 0.24 -13.58 -0.31
N THR A 333 0.56 -13.16 -1.52
CA THR A 333 -0.41 -12.65 -2.49
C THR A 333 -0.31 -13.44 -3.79
N ILE A 334 -1.46 -13.88 -4.28
CA ILE A 334 -1.59 -14.48 -5.62
C ILE A 334 -2.55 -13.58 -6.41
N LEU A 335 -2.13 -13.20 -7.63
CA LEU A 335 -2.93 -12.39 -8.54
C LEU A 335 -2.95 -13.04 -9.91
N VAL A 336 -4.14 -13.24 -10.46
CA VAL A 336 -4.36 -13.74 -11.81
C VAL A 336 -4.96 -12.61 -12.65
N ASN A 337 -4.33 -12.31 -13.77
CA ASN A 337 -4.84 -11.37 -14.76
C ASN A 337 -5.04 -12.09 -16.08
N GLN A 338 -6.22 -11.96 -16.68
CA GLN A 338 -6.58 -12.59 -17.95
C GLN A 338 -7.29 -11.60 -18.86
N LYS A 339 -6.66 -11.25 -19.99
CA LYS A 339 -7.32 -10.54 -21.07
C LYS A 339 -8.16 -11.51 -21.89
N ILE A 340 -9.44 -11.21 -22.07
CA ILE A 340 -10.42 -12.08 -22.73
C ILE A 340 -10.73 -11.53 -24.12
N GLY A 341 -10.95 -12.45 -25.07
CA GLY A 341 -11.25 -12.13 -26.47
C GLY A 341 -10.06 -11.67 -27.30
N THR A 342 -10.29 -11.38 -28.56
CA THR A 342 -9.24 -10.99 -29.52
C THR A 342 -8.79 -9.54 -29.33
N THR A 343 -9.72 -8.66 -28.94
CA THR A 343 -9.44 -7.22 -28.78
C THR A 343 -8.74 -6.86 -27.47
N GLY A 344 -8.75 -7.78 -26.47
CA GLY A 344 -8.20 -7.50 -25.14
C GLY A 344 -8.93 -6.41 -24.34
N LYS A 345 -10.11 -5.99 -24.79
CA LYS A 345 -10.93 -4.96 -24.12
C LYS A 345 -11.55 -5.45 -22.81
N LEU A 346 -11.79 -6.73 -22.68
CA LEU A 346 -12.29 -7.36 -21.46
C LEU A 346 -11.11 -7.95 -20.69
N ASN A 347 -10.94 -7.56 -19.43
CA ASN A 347 -9.96 -8.09 -18.52
C ASN A 347 -10.64 -8.67 -17.29
N ALA A 348 -10.23 -9.89 -16.91
CA ALA A 348 -10.65 -10.52 -15.67
C ALA A 348 -9.49 -10.59 -14.69
N THR A 349 -9.75 -10.33 -13.43
CA THR A 349 -8.76 -10.39 -12.33
C THR A 349 -9.29 -11.26 -11.21
N LEU A 350 -8.40 -12.05 -10.61
CA LEU A 350 -8.67 -12.81 -9.40
C LEU A 350 -7.47 -12.67 -8.49
N GLY A 351 -7.69 -12.27 -7.24
CA GLY A 351 -6.62 -12.06 -6.26
C GLY A 351 -6.95 -12.68 -4.92
N ALA A 352 -5.93 -13.14 -4.22
CA ALA A 352 -5.99 -13.55 -2.83
C ALA A 352 -4.73 -13.09 -2.11
N THR A 353 -4.90 -12.48 -0.94
CA THR A 353 -3.81 -12.10 -0.03
C THR A 353 -4.09 -12.72 1.33
N TYR A 354 -3.10 -13.40 1.86
CA TYR A 354 -3.09 -13.91 3.23
C TYR A 354 -1.93 -13.30 3.98
N GLU A 355 -2.19 -12.78 5.18
CA GLU A 355 -1.18 -12.20 6.07
C GLU A 355 -1.33 -12.85 7.44
N LEU A 356 -0.20 -13.27 8.01
CA LEU A 356 -0.08 -13.81 9.36
C LEU A 356 0.93 -12.96 10.13
N ASP A 357 0.47 -12.28 11.17
CA ASP A 357 1.31 -11.51 12.09
C ASP A 357 1.42 -12.27 13.42
N THR A 358 2.63 -12.69 13.79
CA THR A 358 2.93 -13.35 15.06
C THR A 358 3.72 -12.41 15.95
N TYR A 359 3.18 -12.14 17.14
CA TYR A 359 3.78 -11.23 18.12
C TYR A 359 4.61 -12.01 19.13
N GLU A 360 5.87 -11.64 19.28
CA GLU A 360 6.78 -12.24 20.26
C GLU A 360 6.61 -11.61 21.66
N THR A 361 5.39 -11.60 22.16
CA THR A 361 5.07 -11.11 23.49
C THR A 361 4.72 -12.25 24.43
N ARG A 362 4.68 -11.98 25.75
CA ARG A 362 4.12 -12.92 26.76
C ARG A 362 2.70 -13.36 26.41
N ASP A 363 1.95 -12.54 25.68
CA ASP A 363 0.57 -12.79 25.29
C ASP A 363 0.42 -13.65 24.04
N ALA A 364 1.49 -13.95 23.33
CA ALA A 364 1.51 -14.76 22.12
C ALA A 364 0.33 -14.44 21.18
N ARG A 365 0.20 -13.18 20.80
CA ARG A 365 -0.86 -12.74 19.89
C ARG A 365 -0.57 -13.21 18.48
N GLU A 366 -1.62 -13.59 17.79
CA GLU A 366 -1.58 -13.97 16.39
C GLU A 366 -2.75 -13.36 15.67
N TYR A 367 -2.49 -12.73 14.53
CA TYR A 367 -3.49 -12.11 13.67
C TYR A 367 -3.42 -12.73 12.29
N GLN A 368 -4.56 -13.11 11.78
CA GLN A 368 -4.74 -13.65 10.44
C GLN A 368 -5.62 -12.70 9.64
N TYR A 369 -5.16 -12.34 8.46
CA TYR A 369 -5.91 -11.51 7.55
C TYR A 369 -5.99 -12.16 6.17
N LEU A 370 -7.20 -12.41 5.70
CA LEU A 370 -7.48 -12.94 4.38
C LEU A 370 -8.26 -11.91 3.57
N ARG A 371 -7.76 -11.60 2.39
CA ARG A 371 -8.46 -10.79 1.42
C ARG A 371 -8.54 -11.51 0.09
N MET A 372 -9.72 -11.60 -0.49
CA MET A 372 -9.94 -12.13 -1.82
C MET A 372 -10.66 -11.09 -2.67
N ASN A 373 -10.33 -11.04 -3.94
CA ASN A 373 -11.05 -10.19 -4.89
C ASN A 373 -11.22 -10.90 -6.22
N ALA A 374 -12.34 -10.62 -6.87
CA ALA A 374 -12.63 -11.03 -8.23
C ALA A 374 -13.21 -9.84 -8.98
N GLY A 375 -12.75 -9.61 -10.21
CA GLY A 375 -13.22 -8.46 -10.97
C GLY A 375 -13.18 -8.69 -12.47
N VAL A 376 -14.02 -7.95 -13.16
CA VAL A 376 -13.98 -7.81 -14.61
C VAL A 376 -14.00 -6.33 -14.95
N SER A 377 -13.21 -5.94 -15.94
CA SER A 377 -13.23 -4.59 -16.48
C SER A 377 -13.35 -4.62 -17.99
N TYR A 378 -14.09 -3.68 -18.54
CA TYR A 378 -14.29 -3.52 -19.97
C TYR A 378 -13.91 -2.11 -20.41
N SER A 379 -12.95 -2.02 -21.34
CA SER A 379 -12.53 -0.76 -21.96
C SER A 379 -13.36 -0.53 -23.23
N PHE A 380 -14.29 0.42 -23.16
CA PHE A 380 -15.08 0.82 -24.33
C PHE A 380 -14.18 1.41 -25.41
N ASN A 381 -13.28 2.26 -24.97
CA ASN A 381 -12.24 2.90 -25.78
C ASN A 381 -11.01 3.21 -24.91
N GLN A 382 -10.09 4.06 -25.38
CA GLN A 382 -8.83 4.38 -24.67
C GLN A 382 -9.04 5.21 -23.40
N TRP A 383 -10.14 5.95 -23.29
CA TRP A 383 -10.41 6.89 -22.19
C TRP A 383 -11.64 6.55 -21.36
N LEU A 384 -12.45 5.54 -21.73
CA LEU A 384 -13.66 5.14 -20.98
C LEU A 384 -13.61 3.65 -20.66
N SER A 385 -13.75 3.33 -19.41
CA SER A 385 -13.85 1.95 -18.92
C SER A 385 -14.92 1.78 -17.84
N SER A 386 -15.43 0.56 -17.71
CA SER A 386 -16.28 0.15 -16.59
C SER A 386 -15.70 -1.08 -15.92
N SER A 387 -16.03 -1.27 -14.64
CA SER A 387 -15.60 -2.43 -13.86
C SER A 387 -16.70 -2.92 -12.94
N LEU A 388 -16.72 -4.23 -12.73
CA LEU A 388 -17.47 -4.88 -11.66
C LEU A 388 -16.49 -5.66 -10.83
N ARG A 389 -16.52 -5.48 -9.50
CA ARG A 389 -15.59 -6.11 -8.57
C ARG A 389 -16.34 -6.62 -7.34
N TYR A 390 -15.92 -7.76 -6.86
CA TYR A 390 -16.25 -8.32 -5.56
C TYR A 390 -14.99 -8.40 -4.70
N ASP A 391 -15.07 -7.92 -3.46
CA ASP A 391 -14.02 -8.01 -2.45
C ASP A 391 -14.57 -8.72 -1.22
N PHE A 392 -13.83 -9.71 -0.74
CA PHE A 392 -14.04 -10.36 0.56
C PHE A 392 -12.84 -10.07 1.45
N GLN A 393 -13.09 -9.73 2.72
CA GLN A 393 -12.07 -9.55 3.76
C GLN A 393 -12.48 -10.31 5.00
N MET A 394 -11.52 -10.96 5.64
CA MET A 394 -11.68 -11.62 6.92
C MET A 394 -10.47 -11.27 7.80
N PHE A 395 -10.75 -10.93 9.02
CA PHE A 395 -9.75 -10.74 10.07
C PHE A 395 -10.10 -11.64 11.24
N ASP A 396 -9.12 -12.37 11.72
CA ASP A 396 -9.23 -13.30 12.84
C ASP A 396 -8.08 -13.07 13.83
N SER A 397 -8.34 -13.19 15.12
CA SER A 397 -7.39 -12.98 16.20
C SER A 397 -7.55 -14.05 17.27
N ASN A 398 -6.45 -14.58 17.76
CA ASN A 398 -6.48 -15.47 18.92
C ASN A 398 -6.79 -14.74 20.25
N LYS A 399 -7.06 -13.45 20.23
CA LYS A 399 -7.34 -12.60 21.40
C LYS A 399 -8.56 -11.72 21.18
N GLY A 400 -9.66 -12.04 21.86
CA GLY A 400 -10.82 -11.17 21.98
C GLY A 400 -11.78 -11.17 20.79
N ASN A 401 -12.93 -10.55 20.95
CA ASN A 401 -14.03 -10.46 19.98
C ASN A 401 -13.81 -9.33 18.97
N ILE A 402 -12.69 -9.35 18.25
CA ILE A 402 -12.35 -8.34 17.25
C ILE A 402 -12.41 -8.89 15.82
N ASP A 403 -12.80 -10.15 15.68
CA ASP A 403 -12.93 -10.84 14.41
C ASP A 403 -14.04 -10.22 13.59
N TYR A 404 -13.82 -10.10 12.29
CA TYR A 404 -14.84 -9.61 11.37
C TYR A 404 -14.67 -10.19 9.98
N ASN A 405 -15.74 -10.17 9.20
CA ASN A 405 -15.68 -10.37 7.77
C ASN A 405 -16.52 -9.31 7.04
N VAL A 406 -16.13 -9.02 5.81
CA VAL A 406 -16.75 -8.00 4.97
C VAL A 406 -16.89 -8.54 3.56
N ASN A 407 -18.07 -8.37 2.97
CA ASN A 407 -18.31 -8.59 1.56
C ASN A 407 -18.66 -7.25 0.91
N ARG A 408 -18.00 -6.93 -0.19
CA ARG A 408 -18.24 -5.71 -0.93
C ARG A 408 -18.41 -6.01 -2.43
N VAL A 409 -19.45 -5.50 -3.02
CA VAL A 409 -19.65 -5.50 -4.47
C VAL A 409 -19.57 -4.07 -4.97
N MET A 410 -18.78 -3.83 -6.00
CA MET A 410 -18.51 -2.48 -6.53
C MET A 410 -18.72 -2.45 -8.04
N LEU A 411 -19.48 -1.47 -8.52
CA LEU A 411 -19.60 -1.08 -9.93
C LEU A 411 -18.86 0.25 -10.13
N GLY A 412 -17.97 0.32 -11.11
CA GLY A 412 -17.18 1.51 -11.40
C GLY A 412 -17.26 1.94 -12.85
N LEU A 413 -17.14 3.25 -13.05
CA LEU A 413 -16.95 3.91 -14.33
C LEU A 413 -15.77 4.86 -14.23
N SER A 414 -14.85 4.82 -15.19
CA SER A 414 -13.67 5.69 -15.20
C SER A 414 -13.51 6.35 -16.56
N VAL A 415 -13.16 7.64 -16.51
CA VAL A 415 -12.84 8.48 -17.67
C VAL A 415 -11.45 9.07 -17.44
N GLY A 416 -10.57 8.94 -18.41
CA GLY A 416 -9.19 9.44 -18.36
C GLY A 416 -8.26 8.61 -19.23
N TYR A 417 -7.04 9.07 -19.44
CA TYR A 417 -5.97 8.35 -20.16
C TYR A 417 -4.96 7.77 -19.20
#